data_d8e03bb780f59fdf0ba310ce966b780f
#
_entry.id   d8e03bb780f59fdf0ba310ce966b780f
#
_cell.length_a   1.000
_cell.length_b   1.000
_cell.length_c   1.000
_cell.angle_alpha   90.00
_cell.angle_beta   90.00
_cell.angle_gamma   90.00
#
_symmetry.space_group_name_H-M   'P 1'
#
loop_
_entity.id
_entity.type
_entity.pdbx_description
1 polymer ?
#
loop_
_entity_poly.entity_id
_entity_poly.type
_entity_poly.pdbx_seq_one_letter_code
_entity_poly.pdbx_strand_id
1 'polypeptide(L)'
;MCKVGLLGNKIGMTQIFDPTGNIIPVTIVKAGPCIVTQIKTTLTDGYNAIQIGYFNVSSKSLSQPKLGHLQKSNIQPLKHLKEFRVNNPSDFTVGQIIDLSSFTEGQLINITGKSSGKGFSGLQKRHKFSRGPMTHGSKNH
;
A
#
# COMPACT_ATOMS: atom_id res chain seq x y z
N MET A 1 14.80 -14.87 3.88
CA MET A 1 14.60 -13.64 3.09
C MET A 1 13.58 -12.77 3.80
N CYS A 2 13.96 -11.57 4.27
CA CYS A 2 13.00 -10.61 4.81
C CYS A 2 12.08 -10.12 3.69
N LYS A 3 10.80 -10.47 3.77
CA LYS A 3 9.80 -10.01 2.81
C LYS A 3 9.44 -8.55 3.13
N VAL A 4 10.01 -7.64 2.36
CA VAL A 4 9.65 -6.22 2.43
C VAL A 4 8.40 -6.00 1.58
N GLY A 5 7.45 -5.22 2.10
CA GLY A 5 6.29 -4.80 1.32
C GLY A 5 6.68 -3.83 0.20
N LEU A 6 5.89 -3.80 -0.87
CA LEU A 6 6.03 -2.82 -1.95
C LEU A 6 4.89 -1.80 -1.92
N LEU A 7 5.18 -0.61 -2.42
CA LEU A 7 4.16 0.39 -2.72
C LEU A 7 3.73 0.25 -4.18
N GLY A 8 2.44 0.40 -4.41
CA GLY A 8 1.88 0.29 -5.74
C GLY A 8 0.60 1.08 -5.92
N ASN A 9 0.12 1.13 -7.15
CA ASN A 9 -1.12 1.80 -7.52
C ASN A 9 -2.06 0.81 -8.22
N LYS A 10 -3.32 0.77 -7.78
CA LYS A 10 -4.36 0.01 -8.46
C LYS A 10 -4.66 0.65 -9.81
N ILE A 11 -4.48 -0.08 -10.90
CA ILE A 11 -4.79 0.39 -12.26
C ILE A 11 -6.26 0.11 -12.56
N GLY A 12 -6.75 -1.10 -12.29
CA GLY A 12 -8.11 -1.50 -12.61
C GLY A 12 -8.38 -2.94 -12.22
N MET A 13 -9.51 -3.43 -12.72
CA MET A 13 -9.91 -4.82 -12.59
C MET A 13 -10.23 -5.38 -13.98
N THR A 14 -9.93 -6.64 -14.18
CA THR A 14 -10.23 -7.39 -15.40
C THR A 14 -10.49 -8.85 -15.05
N GLN A 15 -10.63 -9.68 -16.04
CA GLN A 15 -10.75 -11.13 -15.89
C GLN A 15 -9.71 -11.83 -16.78
N ILE A 16 -9.23 -12.94 -16.32
CA ILE A 16 -8.38 -13.87 -17.08
C ILE A 16 -9.06 -15.23 -17.12
N PHE A 17 -8.66 -16.06 -18.09
CA PHE A 17 -9.15 -17.44 -18.19
C PHE A 17 -8.03 -18.38 -17.76
N ASP A 18 -8.39 -19.37 -16.96
CA ASP A 18 -7.48 -20.47 -16.66
C ASP A 18 -7.42 -21.47 -17.85
N PRO A 19 -6.47 -22.41 -17.88
CA PRO A 19 -6.40 -23.42 -18.94
C PRO A 19 -7.64 -24.30 -19.08
N THR A 20 -8.49 -24.35 -18.05
CA THR A 20 -9.75 -25.12 -18.04
C THR A 20 -10.95 -24.30 -18.55
N GLY A 21 -10.74 -23.02 -18.90
CA GLY A 21 -11.76 -22.12 -19.42
C GLY A 21 -12.58 -21.38 -18.33
N ASN A 22 -12.23 -21.52 -17.04
CA ASN A 22 -12.91 -20.79 -15.99
C ASN A 22 -12.47 -19.32 -15.96
N ILE A 23 -13.42 -18.45 -15.65
CA ILE A 23 -13.17 -17.00 -15.51
C ILE A 23 -12.65 -16.69 -14.11
N ILE A 24 -11.48 -16.08 -14.04
CA ILE A 24 -10.87 -15.62 -12.79
C ILE A 24 -10.87 -14.09 -12.75
N PRO A 25 -11.61 -13.44 -11.83
CA PRO A 25 -11.55 -11.99 -11.69
C PRO A 25 -10.20 -11.58 -11.08
N VAL A 26 -9.52 -10.61 -11.68
CA VAL A 26 -8.21 -10.14 -11.22
C VAL A 26 -8.18 -8.63 -11.08
N THR A 27 -7.38 -8.16 -10.12
CA THR A 27 -7.07 -6.74 -9.94
C THR A 27 -5.64 -6.49 -10.41
N ILE A 28 -5.47 -5.53 -11.31
CA ILE A 28 -4.17 -5.12 -11.81
C ILE A 28 -3.59 -4.04 -10.90
N VAL A 29 -2.42 -4.32 -10.34
CA VAL A 29 -1.67 -3.39 -9.47
C VAL A 29 -0.30 -3.15 -10.10
N LYS A 30 0.02 -1.89 -10.37
CA LYS A 30 1.39 -1.48 -10.74
C LYS A 30 2.18 -1.28 -9.45
N ALA A 31 3.05 -2.22 -9.09
CA ALA A 31 3.88 -2.17 -7.89
C ALA A 31 5.34 -1.88 -8.26
N GLY A 32 5.99 -1.00 -7.51
CA GLY A 32 7.37 -0.58 -7.75
C GLY A 32 7.63 0.15 -9.08
N PRO A 33 8.89 0.45 -9.41
CA PRO A 33 10.05 0.31 -8.52
C PRO A 33 9.95 1.24 -7.29
N CYS A 34 10.36 0.74 -6.14
CA CYS A 34 10.44 1.50 -4.89
C CYS A 34 11.90 1.75 -4.55
N ILE A 35 12.21 2.90 -3.94
CA ILE A 35 13.58 3.27 -3.56
C ILE A 35 13.67 3.31 -2.04
N VAL A 36 14.69 2.68 -1.46
CA VAL A 36 14.99 2.78 -0.03
C VAL A 36 15.49 4.20 0.27
N THR A 37 14.72 4.96 1.04
CA THR A 37 15.02 6.37 1.34
C THR A 37 15.73 6.55 2.68
N GLN A 38 15.47 5.68 3.63
CA GLN A 38 16.10 5.71 4.96
C GLN A 38 16.11 4.31 5.57
N ILE A 39 17.15 4.03 6.35
CA ILE A 39 17.25 2.82 7.17
C ILE A 39 17.19 3.28 8.63
N LYS A 40 16.32 2.64 9.41
CA LYS A 40 16.17 2.87 10.85
C LYS A 40 16.70 1.68 11.64
N THR A 41 17.44 1.98 12.70
CA THR A 41 18.03 0.97 13.56
C THR A 41 17.59 1.16 15.01
N THR A 42 17.67 0.10 15.80
CA THR A 42 17.33 0.15 17.23
C THR A 42 18.20 1.14 18.00
N LEU A 43 19.44 1.37 17.57
CA LEU A 43 20.38 2.27 18.24
C LEU A 43 19.99 3.75 18.05
N THR A 44 19.54 4.12 16.87
CA THR A 44 19.24 5.52 16.51
C THR A 44 17.75 5.86 16.65
N ASP A 45 16.88 4.94 16.30
CA ASP A 45 15.43 5.19 16.18
C ASP A 45 14.60 4.36 17.18
N GLY A 46 15.22 3.45 17.92
CA GLY A 46 14.55 2.55 18.86
C GLY A 46 13.86 1.35 18.22
N TYR A 47 13.91 1.20 16.89
CA TYR A 47 13.36 0.06 16.17
C TYR A 47 14.02 -0.13 14.80
N ASN A 48 13.94 -1.35 14.27
CA ASN A 48 14.47 -1.68 12.95
C ASN A 48 13.37 -1.54 11.88
N ALA A 49 13.62 -0.69 10.88
CA ALA A 49 12.74 -0.49 9.76
C ALA A 49 13.49 0.07 8.55
N ILE A 50 12.92 -0.10 7.38
CA ILE A 50 13.33 0.63 6.18
C ILE A 50 12.18 1.52 5.73
N GLN A 51 12.51 2.73 5.32
CA GLN A 51 11.59 3.62 4.65
C GLN A 51 11.79 3.47 3.15
N ILE A 52 10.70 3.21 2.44
CA ILE A 52 10.70 3.15 0.97
C ILE A 52 9.86 4.27 0.40
N GLY A 53 10.28 4.75 -0.75
CA GLY A 53 9.61 5.79 -1.51
C GLY A 53 9.08 5.28 -2.84
N TYR A 54 7.97 5.83 -3.30
CA TYR A 54 7.31 5.44 -4.53
C TYR A 54 6.69 6.65 -5.25
N PHE A 55 6.65 6.59 -6.55
CA PHE A 55 6.10 7.58 -7.47
C PHE A 55 6.90 8.89 -7.53
N ASN A 56 7.70 9.02 -8.58
CA ASN A 56 8.49 10.23 -8.85
C ASN A 56 7.58 11.41 -9.17
N VAL A 57 7.89 12.56 -8.58
CA VAL A 57 7.16 13.80 -8.80
C VAL A 57 8.11 14.97 -8.95
N SER A 58 7.61 16.08 -9.49
CA SER A 58 8.37 17.33 -9.52
C SER A 58 8.62 17.84 -8.09
N SER A 59 9.79 18.44 -7.87
CA SER A 59 10.14 19.06 -6.57
C SER A 59 9.12 20.09 -6.09
N LYS A 60 8.44 20.79 -7.03
CA LYS A 60 7.37 21.75 -6.73
C LYS A 60 6.13 21.13 -6.08
N SER A 61 5.91 19.82 -6.22
CA SER A 61 4.75 19.12 -5.66
C SER A 61 4.97 18.62 -4.23
N LEU A 62 6.16 18.78 -3.68
CA LEU A 62 6.49 18.39 -2.32
C LEU A 62 6.68 19.62 -1.43
N SER A 63 6.35 19.47 -0.15
CA SER A 63 6.70 20.47 0.87
C SER A 63 8.22 20.49 1.10
N GLN A 64 8.76 21.64 1.46
CA GLN A 64 10.20 21.84 1.70
C GLN A 64 10.81 20.82 2.70
N PRO A 65 10.16 20.50 3.84
CA PRO A 65 10.70 19.50 4.77
C PRO A 65 10.85 18.11 4.14
N LYS A 66 9.87 17.67 3.33
CA LYS A 66 9.95 16.38 2.63
C LYS A 66 11.03 16.37 1.57
N LEU A 67 11.18 17.49 0.86
CA LEU A 67 12.22 17.63 -0.13
C LEU A 67 13.61 17.56 0.51
N GLY A 68 13.84 18.30 1.61
CA GLY A 68 15.08 18.26 2.36
C GLY A 68 15.42 16.87 2.91
N HIS A 69 14.39 16.13 3.37
CA HIS A 69 14.57 14.75 3.82
C HIS A 69 15.10 13.83 2.71
N LEU A 70 14.55 13.91 1.51
CA LEU A 70 15.00 13.11 0.36
C LEU A 70 16.35 13.58 -0.19
N GLN A 71 16.60 14.90 -0.22
CA GLN A 71 17.87 15.47 -0.65
C GLN A 71 19.04 15.03 0.24
N LYS A 72 18.84 14.88 1.55
CA LYS A 72 19.87 14.38 2.48
C LYS A 72 20.43 13.02 2.04
N SER A 73 19.60 12.21 1.38
CA SER A 73 19.97 10.88 0.86
C SER A 73 20.26 10.86 -0.63
N ASN A 74 20.36 12.03 -1.30
CA ASN A 74 20.53 12.18 -2.74
C ASN A 74 19.49 11.43 -3.58
N ILE A 75 18.24 11.36 -3.10
CA ILE A 75 17.15 10.64 -3.74
C ILE A 75 16.22 11.65 -4.44
N GLN A 76 15.71 11.24 -5.59
CA GLN A 76 14.74 12.03 -6.35
C GLN A 76 13.45 12.27 -5.54
N PRO A 77 12.71 13.37 -5.82
CA PRO A 77 11.45 13.65 -5.15
C PRO A 77 10.42 12.53 -5.35
N LEU A 78 10.00 11.89 -4.24
CA LEU A 78 9.05 10.78 -4.20
C LEU A 78 7.78 11.20 -3.45
N LYS A 79 6.61 10.91 -4.03
CA LYS A 79 5.31 11.32 -3.49
C LYS A 79 4.93 10.58 -2.21
N HIS A 80 5.13 9.27 -2.20
CA HIS A 80 4.71 8.40 -1.12
C HIS A 80 5.92 7.81 -0.41
N LEU A 81 5.96 7.98 0.90
CA LEU A 81 6.96 7.40 1.78
C LEU A 81 6.25 6.51 2.78
N LYS A 82 6.73 5.29 2.98
CA LYS A 82 6.17 4.33 3.94
C LYS A 82 7.28 3.51 4.57
N GLU A 83 7.15 3.24 5.86
CA GLU A 83 8.08 2.41 6.61
C GLU A 83 7.57 0.98 6.71
N PHE A 84 8.50 0.04 6.58
CA PHE A 84 8.27 -1.37 6.81
C PHE A 84 9.26 -1.87 7.85
N ARG A 85 8.76 -2.50 8.89
CA ARG A 85 9.60 -3.14 9.89
C ARG A 85 10.32 -4.33 9.29
N VAL A 86 11.61 -4.45 9.58
CA VAL A 86 12.47 -5.54 9.10
C VAL A 86 13.27 -6.09 10.29
N ASN A 87 13.64 -7.36 10.21
CA ASN A 87 14.44 -7.97 11.24
C ASN A 87 15.90 -7.49 11.15
N ASN A 88 16.46 -7.48 9.94
CA ASN A 88 17.85 -7.11 9.67
C ASN A 88 17.88 -5.88 8.74
N PRO A 89 18.09 -4.68 9.27
CA PRO A 89 18.22 -3.48 8.44
C PRO A 89 19.52 -3.44 7.63
N SER A 90 20.55 -4.17 8.04
CA SER A 90 21.83 -4.27 7.33
C SER A 90 21.77 -4.95 5.97
N ASP A 91 20.68 -5.66 5.66
CA ASP A 91 20.45 -6.29 4.35
C ASP A 91 20.11 -5.26 3.26
N PHE A 92 19.90 -4.00 3.64
CA PHE A 92 19.44 -2.94 2.75
C PHE A 92 20.44 -1.78 2.73
N THR A 93 20.47 -1.08 1.58
CA THR A 93 21.27 0.14 1.41
C THR A 93 20.38 1.30 0.96
N VAL A 94 20.69 2.51 1.43
CA VAL A 94 19.97 3.72 0.99
C VAL A 94 20.21 3.92 -0.51
N GLY A 95 19.13 4.22 -1.24
CA GLY A 95 19.16 4.33 -2.71
C GLY A 95 18.92 2.99 -3.43
N GLN A 96 18.88 1.86 -2.73
CA GLN A 96 18.56 0.56 -3.33
C GLN A 96 17.16 0.56 -3.94
N ILE A 97 17.05 -0.01 -5.14
CA ILE A 97 15.76 -0.21 -5.82
C ILE A 97 15.19 -1.57 -5.44
N ILE A 98 13.94 -1.58 -5.03
CA ILE A 98 13.17 -2.79 -4.72
C ILE A 98 12.05 -2.89 -5.76
N ASP A 99 11.99 -3.98 -6.48
CA ASP A 99 11.00 -4.26 -7.52
C ASP A 99 10.21 -5.54 -7.26
N LEU A 100 9.47 -5.99 -8.28
CA LEU A 100 8.63 -7.19 -8.21
C LEU A 100 9.41 -8.51 -8.22
N SER A 101 10.73 -8.51 -8.44
CA SER A 101 11.53 -9.73 -8.49
C SER A 101 11.52 -10.55 -7.21
N SER A 102 11.16 -9.92 -6.09
CA SER A 102 11.00 -10.58 -4.79
C SER A 102 9.70 -11.39 -4.63
N PHE A 103 8.79 -11.31 -5.59
CA PHE A 103 7.51 -12.02 -5.58
C PHE A 103 7.51 -13.13 -6.63
N THR A 104 6.84 -14.24 -6.32
CA THR A 104 6.69 -15.38 -7.22
C THR A 104 5.22 -15.57 -7.59
N GLU A 105 4.95 -16.10 -8.77
CA GLU A 105 3.60 -16.45 -9.20
C GLU A 105 2.96 -17.46 -8.24
N GLY A 106 1.66 -17.32 -7.98
CA GLY A 106 0.92 -18.17 -7.04
C GLY A 106 1.16 -17.83 -5.56
N GLN A 107 1.99 -16.84 -5.25
CA GLN A 107 2.22 -16.42 -3.87
C GLN A 107 1.01 -15.68 -3.29
N LEU A 108 0.59 -16.06 -2.07
CA LEU A 108 -0.40 -15.30 -1.31
C LEU A 108 0.24 -14.02 -0.74
N ILE A 109 -0.43 -12.89 -0.98
CA ILE A 109 0.02 -11.57 -0.52
C ILE A 109 -1.07 -10.85 0.27
N ASN A 110 -0.65 -10.04 1.23
CA ASN A 110 -1.55 -9.12 1.94
C ASN A 110 -1.50 -7.75 1.27
N ILE A 111 -2.67 -7.20 0.95
CA ILE A 111 -2.78 -5.87 0.33
C ILE A 111 -3.51 -4.93 1.30
N THR A 112 -2.88 -3.80 1.59
CA THR A 112 -3.46 -2.73 2.39
C THR A 112 -3.67 -1.51 1.52
N GLY A 113 -4.88 -0.95 1.55
CA GLY A 113 -5.22 0.22 0.75
C GLY A 113 -6.25 1.10 1.44
N LYS A 114 -6.37 2.35 0.96
CA LYS A 114 -7.41 3.28 1.36
C LYS A 114 -8.57 3.17 0.37
N SER A 115 -9.73 2.72 0.84
CA SER A 115 -10.93 2.65 0.02
C SER A 115 -11.49 4.05 -0.28
N SER A 116 -12.26 4.16 -1.38
CA SER A 116 -12.97 5.41 -1.68
C SER A 116 -13.99 5.74 -0.59
N GLY A 117 -14.13 7.01 -0.26
CA GLY A 117 -15.15 7.48 0.69
C GLY A 117 -16.56 7.20 0.18
N LYS A 118 -17.49 6.89 1.09
CA LYS A 118 -18.91 6.65 0.82
C LYS A 118 -19.83 7.74 1.38
N GLY A 119 -19.23 8.82 1.88
CA GLY A 119 -19.95 9.89 2.58
C GLY A 119 -20.51 9.43 3.92
N PHE A 120 -21.44 10.20 4.46
CA PHE A 120 -22.21 9.84 5.66
C PHE A 120 -23.25 8.77 5.28
N SER A 121 -23.25 7.66 5.99
CA SER A 121 -24.16 6.54 5.72
C SER A 121 -24.93 6.16 6.98
N GLY A 122 -26.22 5.91 6.86
CA GLY A 122 -27.05 5.39 7.94
C GLY A 122 -26.61 3.99 8.39
N LEU A 123 -27.04 3.59 9.58
CA LEU A 123 -26.65 2.34 10.26
C LEU A 123 -26.85 1.09 9.39
N GLN A 124 -27.98 0.99 8.70
CA GLN A 124 -28.28 -0.15 7.85
C GLN A 124 -27.25 -0.33 6.73
N LYS A 125 -26.90 0.76 6.04
CA LYS A 125 -25.91 0.73 4.95
C LYS A 125 -24.49 0.55 5.45
N ARG A 126 -24.13 1.25 6.55
CA ARG A 126 -22.76 1.25 7.09
C ARG A 126 -22.37 -0.06 7.75
N HIS A 127 -23.29 -0.63 8.54
CA HIS A 127 -23.05 -1.81 9.37
C HIS A 127 -23.85 -3.04 8.91
N LYS A 128 -24.61 -2.94 7.80
CA LYS A 128 -25.44 -4.03 7.27
C LYS A 128 -26.46 -4.55 8.29
N PHE A 129 -27.02 -3.68 9.13
CA PHE A 129 -28.07 -4.06 10.06
C PHE A 129 -29.34 -4.45 9.32
N SER A 130 -30.04 -5.43 9.85
CA SER A 130 -31.34 -5.84 9.36
C SER A 130 -32.35 -4.72 9.60
N ARG A 131 -33.28 -4.57 8.66
CA ARG A 131 -34.43 -3.68 8.81
C ARG A 131 -35.44 -4.32 9.77
N GLY A 132 -36.10 -3.50 10.57
CA GLY A 132 -37.22 -3.94 11.39
C GLY A 132 -38.43 -4.42 10.56
N PRO A 133 -39.39 -5.14 11.18
CA PRO A 133 -40.59 -5.56 10.49
C PRO A 133 -41.35 -4.36 9.91
N MET A 134 -41.88 -4.50 8.69
CA MET A 134 -42.69 -3.45 8.01
C MET A 134 -44.16 -3.50 8.37
N THR A 135 -44.62 -4.59 9.02
CA THR A 135 -46.00 -4.89 9.37
C THR A 135 -46.11 -5.34 10.82
N HIS A 136 -47.21 -5.91 11.24
CA HIS A 136 -47.44 -6.45 12.62
C HIS A 136 -47.30 -5.38 13.73
N GLY A 137 -47.74 -4.13 13.45
CA GLY A 137 -47.69 -3.06 14.45
C GLY A 137 -46.32 -2.46 14.70
N SER A 138 -45.31 -2.78 13.89
CA SER A 138 -44.00 -2.15 13.97
C SER A 138 -44.11 -0.65 13.73
N LYS A 139 -43.52 0.17 14.61
CA LYS A 139 -43.43 1.63 14.46
C LYS A 139 -42.09 2.11 13.94
N ASN A 140 -41.16 1.18 13.65
CA ASN A 140 -39.80 1.47 13.22
C ASN A 140 -39.53 0.83 11.85
N HIS A 141 -39.90 1.57 10.80
CA HIS A 141 -39.68 1.14 9.41
C HIS A 141 -38.55 1.88 8.74
#